data_cd50e0244b7a17b388f364e6fcbedbf5
#
_entry.id   cd50e0244b7a17b388f364e6fcbedbf5
#
_cell.length_a   1.000
_cell.length_b   1.000
_cell.length_c   1.000
_cell.angle_alpha   90.00
_cell.angle_beta   90.00
_cell.angle_gamma   90.00
#
_symmetry.space_group_name_H-M   'P 1'
#
loop_
_entity.id
_entity.type
_entity.pdbx_description
1 polymer ?
#
loop_
_entity_poly.entity_id
_entity_poly.type
_entity_poly.pdbx_seq_one_letter_code
_entity_poly.pdbx_strand_id
1 'polypeptide(L)'
;MSALTAMSWAGPGSAGPVKAVSVISTGTVQIRPEHPYGTRRPLYGWLLTSRRWTPPRPINVYVIEHAKGLVFFDTGQDRASVTDDTYFPGGVTGCLSHRLARVDTGEQDTLTAPLAALGHAPADVDAAIVSHLHVDHIGGLRELTGSDLLVPAGEWDELAKPARSCAASCAATSSSRD
;
A
#
# COMPACT_ATOMS: atom_id res chain seq x y z
N MET A 1 4.34 -17.77 11.03
CA MET A 1 5.40 -16.96 11.67
C MET A 1 6.01 -16.08 10.58
N SER A 2 5.44 -14.89 10.36
CA SER A 2 6.04 -13.89 9.46
C SER A 2 7.25 -13.31 10.15
N ALA A 3 8.43 -13.52 9.58
CA ALA A 3 9.63 -12.86 10.04
C ALA A 3 9.50 -11.36 9.73
N LEU A 4 9.60 -10.52 10.75
CA LEU A 4 9.79 -9.08 10.60
C LEU A 4 10.97 -8.84 9.65
N THR A 5 10.68 -8.46 8.42
CA THR A 5 11.72 -8.16 7.44
C THR A 5 11.91 -6.65 7.40
N ALA A 6 12.66 -6.12 8.36
CA ALA A 6 13.26 -4.81 8.22
C ALA A 6 14.63 -5.00 7.58
N MET A 7 14.82 -4.52 6.37
CA MET A 7 16.13 -4.44 5.73
C MET A 7 16.54 -2.98 5.71
N SER A 8 17.67 -2.66 6.35
CA SER A 8 18.25 -1.32 6.32
C SER A 8 19.53 -1.32 5.48
N TRP A 9 19.66 -0.35 4.61
CA TRP A 9 20.88 -0.09 3.85
C TRP A 9 21.40 1.31 4.20
N ALA A 10 22.62 1.36 4.74
CA ALA A 10 23.37 2.61 4.89
C ALA A 10 24.41 2.66 3.77
N GLY A 11 24.34 3.69 2.94
CA GLY A 11 25.29 3.87 1.83
C GLY A 11 26.73 4.04 2.31
N PRO A 12 27.74 3.61 1.54
CA PRO A 12 29.13 3.82 1.89
C PRO A 12 29.46 5.32 1.87
N GLY A 13 29.81 5.88 3.04
CA GLY A 13 30.30 7.26 3.19
C GLY A 13 29.22 8.31 2.94
N SER A 14 28.34 8.50 3.91
CA SER A 14 27.16 9.40 3.83
C SER A 14 27.54 10.89 3.85
N ALA A 15 28.15 11.39 2.78
CA ALA A 15 28.22 12.82 2.50
C ALA A 15 26.91 13.35 1.87
N GLY A 16 25.96 12.48 1.55
CA GLY A 16 24.68 12.81 0.92
C GLY A 16 23.56 13.13 1.93
N PRO A 17 22.45 13.72 1.47
CA PRO A 17 21.32 14.07 2.34
C PRO A 17 20.54 12.83 2.84
N VAL A 18 20.62 11.69 2.16
CA VAL A 18 20.01 10.41 2.58
C VAL A 18 21.01 9.64 3.43
N LYS A 19 20.65 9.38 4.68
CA LYS A 19 21.47 8.67 5.67
C LYS A 19 21.25 7.15 5.59
N ALA A 20 19.98 6.74 5.51
CA ALA A 20 19.60 5.35 5.41
C ALA A 20 18.28 5.19 4.64
N VAL A 21 18.07 4.02 4.05
CA VAL A 21 16.78 3.57 3.50
C VAL A 21 16.50 2.21 4.10
N SER A 22 15.39 2.10 4.79
CA SER A 22 14.90 0.86 5.37
C SER A 22 13.60 0.44 4.68
N VAL A 23 13.36 -0.86 4.60
CA VAL A 23 12.11 -1.40 4.08
C VAL A 23 11.44 -2.17 5.20
N ILE A 24 10.21 -1.79 5.52
CA ILE A 24 9.36 -2.52 6.46
C ILE A 24 8.16 -3.09 5.70
N SER A 25 7.55 -4.15 6.24
CA SER A 25 6.36 -4.76 5.64
C SER A 25 5.18 -4.66 6.61
N THR A 26 4.03 -4.29 6.09
CA THR A 26 2.76 -4.19 6.82
C THR A 26 1.82 -5.35 6.50
N GLY A 27 2.36 -6.48 6.10
CA GLY A 27 1.63 -7.67 5.74
C GLY A 27 1.91 -8.18 4.35
N THR A 28 1.05 -9.05 3.86
CA THR A 28 1.14 -9.62 2.51
C THR A 28 -0.17 -9.50 1.75
N VAL A 29 -0.07 -9.40 0.43
CA VAL A 29 -1.22 -9.39 -0.46
C VAL A 29 -1.08 -10.46 -1.54
N GLN A 30 -2.20 -11.10 -1.86
CA GLN A 30 -2.40 -11.95 -3.03
C GLN A 30 -3.49 -11.32 -3.89
N ILE A 31 -3.24 -11.18 -5.18
CA ILE A 31 -4.20 -10.63 -6.12
C ILE A 31 -4.51 -11.63 -7.24
N ARG A 32 -5.58 -11.38 -7.99
CA ARG A 32 -5.88 -12.20 -9.17
C ARG A 32 -4.79 -11.98 -10.21
N PRO A 33 -4.18 -13.06 -10.79
CA PRO A 33 -3.10 -12.92 -11.75
C PRO A 33 -3.52 -12.18 -13.03
N GLU A 34 -4.81 -12.19 -13.36
CA GLU A 34 -5.36 -11.44 -14.48
C GLU A 34 -5.21 -9.93 -14.32
N HIS A 35 -5.11 -9.43 -13.06
CA HIS A 35 -4.95 -8.01 -12.79
C HIS A 35 -3.54 -7.50 -13.16
N PRO A 36 -2.43 -8.03 -12.60
CA PRO A 36 -1.09 -7.52 -12.89
C PRO A 36 -0.52 -7.99 -14.23
N TYR A 37 -0.96 -9.14 -14.73
CA TYR A 37 -0.40 -9.70 -15.97
C TYR A 37 -1.26 -9.42 -17.21
N GLY A 38 -2.43 -8.81 -17.01
CA GLY A 38 -3.39 -8.55 -18.07
C GLY A 38 -4.12 -9.79 -18.55
N THR A 39 -5.24 -9.58 -19.21
CA THR A 39 -6.04 -10.65 -19.83
C THR A 39 -6.94 -10.05 -20.91
N ARG A 40 -7.30 -10.85 -21.93
CA ARG A 40 -8.31 -10.46 -22.94
C ARG A 40 -9.74 -10.60 -22.43
N ARG A 41 -9.93 -11.15 -21.23
CA ARG A 41 -11.26 -11.36 -20.65
C ARG A 41 -11.77 -10.06 -20.02
N PRO A 42 -13.06 -9.74 -20.13
CA PRO A 42 -13.66 -8.60 -19.45
C PRO A 42 -13.43 -8.66 -17.91
N LEU A 43 -13.25 -7.50 -17.29
CA LEU A 43 -12.96 -7.38 -15.86
C LEU A 43 -13.90 -8.24 -14.98
N TYR A 44 -15.19 -8.03 -15.09
CA TYR A 44 -16.16 -8.80 -14.32
C TYR A 44 -16.16 -10.29 -14.64
N GLY A 45 -15.85 -10.66 -15.87
CA GLY A 45 -15.77 -12.05 -16.30
C GLY A 45 -14.69 -12.83 -15.54
N TRP A 46 -13.46 -12.31 -15.45
CA TRP A 46 -12.40 -12.98 -14.71
C TRP A 46 -12.52 -12.76 -13.18
N LEU A 47 -12.93 -11.58 -12.73
CA LEU A 47 -13.07 -11.28 -11.30
C LEU A 47 -14.08 -12.21 -10.60
N LEU A 48 -15.17 -12.55 -11.30
CA LEU A 48 -16.19 -13.44 -10.76
C LEU A 48 -15.86 -14.94 -10.92
N THR A 49 -15.08 -15.31 -11.93
CA THR A 49 -14.86 -16.73 -12.31
C THR A 49 -13.44 -17.24 -12.01
N SER A 50 -12.44 -16.35 -11.88
CA SER A 50 -11.07 -16.78 -11.58
C SER A 50 -11.00 -17.34 -10.15
N ARG A 51 -10.30 -18.48 -10.02
CA ARG A 51 -9.97 -19.11 -8.74
C ARG A 51 -8.48 -19.06 -8.44
N ARG A 52 -7.69 -18.44 -9.33
CA ARG A 52 -6.24 -18.33 -9.22
C ARG A 52 -5.86 -17.15 -8.33
N TRP A 53 -4.75 -17.29 -7.62
CA TRP A 53 -4.14 -16.22 -6.83
C TRP A 53 -2.65 -16.16 -7.14
N THR A 54 -2.08 -14.97 -7.06
CA THR A 54 -0.61 -14.82 -7.08
C THR A 54 -0.02 -15.42 -5.81
N PRO A 55 1.28 -15.77 -5.79
CA PRO A 55 1.97 -15.97 -4.52
C PRO A 55 1.83 -14.73 -3.62
N PRO A 56 1.84 -14.90 -2.28
CA PRO A 56 1.86 -13.78 -1.35
C PRO A 56 3.04 -12.84 -1.66
N ARG A 57 2.78 -11.55 -1.67
CA ARG A 57 3.79 -10.51 -1.87
C ARG A 57 3.77 -9.56 -0.68
N PRO A 58 4.93 -9.13 -0.16
CA PRO A 58 4.96 -8.17 0.94
C PRO A 58 4.38 -6.83 0.51
N ILE A 59 3.68 -6.19 1.43
CA ILE A 59 3.23 -4.81 1.31
C ILE A 59 4.30 -3.95 1.97
N ASN A 60 5.10 -3.30 1.14
CA ASN A 60 6.30 -2.60 1.58
C ASN A 60 6.05 -1.12 1.83
N VAL A 61 6.67 -0.62 2.90
CA VAL A 61 6.83 0.81 3.18
C VAL A 61 8.31 1.11 3.21
N TYR A 62 8.73 2.15 2.49
CA TYR A 62 10.12 2.58 2.51
C TYR A 62 10.29 3.72 3.51
N VAL A 63 11.17 3.50 4.46
CA VAL A 63 11.53 4.48 5.51
C VAL A 63 12.85 5.11 5.11
N ILE A 64 12.84 6.40 4.82
CA ILE A 64 13.98 7.16 4.32
C ILE A 64 14.43 8.14 5.40
N GLU A 65 15.58 7.85 6.01
CA GLU A 65 16.23 8.77 6.93
C GLU A 65 17.01 9.82 6.12
N HIS A 66 16.53 11.04 6.15
CA HIS A 66 17.10 12.16 5.43
C HIS A 66 17.71 13.17 6.44
N ALA A 67 18.65 13.98 6.00
CA ALA A 67 19.27 15.03 6.84
C ALA A 67 18.26 16.07 7.36
N LYS A 68 17.08 16.17 6.72
CA LYS A 68 16.01 17.11 7.07
C LYS A 68 14.81 16.44 7.78
N GLY A 69 14.88 15.12 8.04
CA GLY A 69 13.78 14.42 8.71
C GLY A 69 13.56 13.01 8.19
N LEU A 70 12.51 12.37 8.70
CA LEU A 70 12.10 11.03 8.37
C LEU A 70 10.98 11.07 7.32
N VAL A 71 11.19 10.42 6.18
CA VAL A 71 10.25 10.43 5.07
C VAL A 71 9.83 9.01 4.73
N PHE A 72 8.52 8.81 4.55
CA PHE A 72 7.97 7.56 4.05
C PHE A 72 7.69 7.62 2.56
N PHE A 73 7.88 6.50 1.88
CA PHE A 73 7.30 6.26 0.57
C PHE A 73 6.32 5.09 0.70
N ASP A 74 5.05 5.38 0.49
CA ASP A 74 3.86 4.62 0.87
C ASP A 74 3.74 4.42 2.39
N THR A 75 2.55 3.99 2.84
CA THR A 75 2.26 3.81 4.26
C THR A 75 1.70 2.42 4.58
N GLY A 76 1.65 1.55 3.57
CA GLY A 76 1.24 0.16 3.75
C GLY A 76 -0.25 -0.05 3.97
N GLN A 77 -0.57 -1.19 4.58
CA GLN A 77 -1.93 -1.67 4.81
C GLN A 77 -2.38 -1.40 6.24
N ASP A 78 -3.63 -0.94 6.38
CA ASP A 78 -4.29 -0.87 7.68
C ASP A 78 -4.78 -2.27 8.11
N ARG A 79 -4.41 -2.70 9.31
CA ARG A 79 -4.87 -3.98 9.87
C ARG A 79 -6.40 -4.02 10.02
N ALA A 80 -7.05 -2.88 10.24
CA ALA A 80 -8.50 -2.80 10.30
C ALA A 80 -9.19 -3.36 9.05
N SER A 81 -8.51 -3.32 7.90
CA SER A 81 -9.02 -3.89 6.64
C SER A 81 -9.30 -5.40 6.68
N VAL A 82 -8.69 -6.13 7.63
CA VAL A 82 -8.86 -7.58 7.82
C VAL A 82 -9.52 -7.93 9.15
N THR A 83 -9.64 -6.98 10.09
CA THR A 83 -10.21 -7.21 11.43
C THR A 83 -11.54 -6.52 11.67
N ASP A 84 -11.90 -5.56 10.81
CA ASP A 84 -13.16 -4.80 10.90
C ASP A 84 -14.00 -5.04 9.66
N ASP A 85 -15.09 -5.76 9.80
CA ASP A 85 -16.03 -6.08 8.71
C ASP A 85 -16.70 -4.83 8.10
N THR A 86 -16.62 -3.69 8.79
CA THR A 86 -17.16 -2.40 8.33
C THR A 86 -16.15 -1.51 7.60
N TYR A 87 -14.89 -1.92 7.55
CA TYR A 87 -13.81 -1.15 6.93
C TYR A 87 -14.06 -0.84 5.45
N PHE A 88 -14.51 -1.81 4.69
CA PHE A 88 -14.90 -1.62 3.30
C PHE A 88 -16.39 -1.31 3.18
N PRO A 89 -16.79 -0.50 2.19
CA PRO A 89 -18.20 -0.27 1.91
C PRO A 89 -18.94 -1.60 1.72
N GLY A 90 -20.10 -1.73 2.32
CA GLY A 90 -20.94 -2.90 2.14
C GLY A 90 -21.45 -3.08 0.70
N GLY A 91 -22.12 -4.22 0.44
CA GLY A 91 -22.74 -4.50 -0.84
C GLY A 91 -21.78 -5.01 -1.92
N VAL A 92 -22.08 -4.69 -3.19
CA VAL A 92 -21.34 -5.20 -4.35
C VAL A 92 -19.89 -4.75 -4.35
N THR A 93 -19.61 -3.50 -3.96
CA THR A 93 -18.27 -2.93 -3.95
C THR A 93 -17.34 -3.68 -2.99
N GLY A 94 -17.76 -3.90 -1.75
CA GLY A 94 -16.98 -4.67 -0.78
C GLY A 94 -16.78 -6.12 -1.23
N CYS A 95 -17.83 -6.76 -1.76
CA CYS A 95 -17.72 -8.11 -2.31
C CYS A 95 -16.69 -8.20 -3.45
N LEU A 96 -16.62 -7.21 -4.34
CA LEU A 96 -15.65 -7.16 -5.44
C LEU A 96 -14.23 -6.93 -4.91
N SER A 97 -14.04 -6.10 -3.91
CA SER A 97 -12.73 -5.86 -3.27
C SER A 97 -12.16 -7.16 -2.69
N HIS A 98 -12.95 -7.92 -1.93
CA HIS A 98 -12.53 -9.22 -1.39
C HIS A 98 -12.28 -10.30 -2.47
N ARG A 99 -12.89 -10.15 -3.65
CA ARG A 99 -12.60 -11.02 -4.79
C ARG A 99 -11.34 -10.65 -5.54
N LEU A 100 -10.96 -9.39 -5.53
CA LEU A 100 -9.77 -8.89 -6.22
C LEU A 100 -8.49 -9.21 -5.45
N ALA A 101 -8.49 -8.96 -4.14
CA ALA A 101 -7.32 -9.09 -3.28
C ALA A 101 -7.64 -9.90 -2.02
N ARG A 102 -6.61 -10.56 -1.51
CA ARG A 102 -6.56 -11.18 -0.18
C ARG A 102 -5.37 -10.58 0.56
N VAL A 103 -5.66 -9.95 1.66
CA VAL A 103 -4.63 -9.34 2.52
C VAL A 103 -4.49 -10.22 3.77
N ASP A 104 -3.27 -10.43 4.19
CA ASP A 104 -2.91 -11.06 5.46
C ASP A 104 -2.04 -10.09 6.24
N THR A 105 -2.55 -9.61 7.39
CA THR A 105 -1.90 -8.63 8.24
C THR A 105 -2.01 -9.09 9.68
N GLY A 106 -0.88 -9.51 10.26
CA GLY A 106 -0.78 -9.94 11.65
C GLY A 106 -0.74 -8.76 12.63
N GLU A 107 -0.67 -9.08 13.92
CA GLU A 107 -0.57 -8.05 14.98
C GLU A 107 0.72 -7.24 14.90
N GLN A 108 1.79 -7.85 14.43
CA GLN A 108 3.11 -7.22 14.30
C GLN A 108 3.33 -6.53 12.94
N ASP A 109 2.35 -6.65 12.04
CA ASP A 109 2.44 -6.07 10.69
C ASP A 109 1.78 -4.68 10.61
N THR A 110 1.46 -4.07 11.76
CA THR A 110 1.06 -2.65 11.82
C THR A 110 2.25 -1.76 11.50
N LEU A 111 2.01 -0.52 11.06
CA LEU A 111 3.10 0.42 10.75
C LEU A 111 3.99 0.68 11.97
N THR A 112 3.39 0.82 13.15
CA THR A 112 4.09 1.15 14.39
C THR A 112 5.11 0.09 14.82
N ALA A 113 4.79 -1.20 14.77
CA ALA A 113 5.66 -2.25 15.31
C ALA A 113 7.01 -2.38 14.55
N PRO A 114 7.04 -2.52 13.20
CA PRO A 114 8.29 -2.58 12.47
C PRO A 114 9.04 -1.23 12.46
N LEU A 115 8.33 -0.10 12.56
CA LEU A 115 8.97 1.21 12.69
C LEU A 115 9.70 1.36 14.03
N ALA A 116 9.11 0.88 15.12
CA ALA A 116 9.75 0.85 16.44
C ALA A 116 11.02 -0.02 16.44
N ALA A 117 11.06 -1.09 15.66
CA ALA A 117 12.27 -1.91 15.49
C ALA A 117 13.43 -1.16 14.81
N LEU A 118 13.13 -0.09 14.07
CA LEU A 118 14.12 0.83 13.49
C LEU A 118 14.49 1.98 14.45
N GLY A 119 13.87 2.05 15.64
CA GLY A 119 14.10 3.10 16.62
C GLY A 119 13.27 4.37 16.41
N HIS A 120 12.21 4.31 15.61
CA HIS A 120 11.33 5.44 15.31
C HIS A 120 9.89 5.19 15.77
N ALA A 121 9.14 6.27 15.92
CA ALA A 121 7.70 6.25 16.16
C ALA A 121 6.96 6.93 14.99
N PRO A 122 5.65 6.67 14.80
CA PRO A 122 4.87 7.38 13.78
C PRO A 122 4.92 8.91 13.89
N ALA A 123 5.05 9.43 15.12
CA ALA A 123 5.17 10.87 15.35
C ALA A 123 6.51 11.49 14.90
N ASP A 124 7.53 10.66 14.60
CA ASP A 124 8.82 11.13 14.11
C ASP A 124 8.82 11.32 12.58
N VAL A 125 7.74 10.92 11.91
CA VAL A 125 7.62 10.99 10.46
C VAL A 125 7.23 12.39 10.03
N ASP A 126 8.13 13.08 9.35
CA ASP A 126 7.90 14.45 8.89
C ASP A 126 7.03 14.50 7.62
N ALA A 127 7.21 13.54 6.72
CA ALA A 127 6.45 13.50 5.47
C ALA A 127 6.19 12.07 4.99
N ALA A 128 5.05 11.87 4.32
CA ALA A 128 4.71 10.64 3.61
C ALA A 128 4.41 10.93 2.14
N ILE A 129 5.15 10.29 1.25
CA ILE A 129 4.93 10.34 -0.20
C ILE A 129 4.11 9.10 -0.56
N VAL A 130 2.90 9.29 -1.07
CA VAL A 130 2.03 8.22 -1.51
C VAL A 130 2.18 8.03 -3.01
N SER A 131 2.53 6.83 -3.44
CA SER A 131 2.70 6.51 -4.87
C SER A 131 1.37 6.56 -5.62
N HIS A 132 0.31 6.02 -5.02
CA HIS A 132 -1.06 6.02 -5.51
C HIS A 132 -2.06 5.67 -4.39
N LEU A 133 -3.35 5.93 -4.61
CA LEU A 133 -4.38 5.88 -3.56
C LEU A 133 -5.04 4.49 -3.40
N HIS A 134 -4.31 3.40 -3.56
CA HIS A 134 -4.80 2.08 -3.19
C HIS A 134 -4.63 1.82 -1.69
N VAL A 135 -5.49 0.96 -1.15
CA VAL A 135 -5.61 0.69 0.29
C VAL A 135 -4.32 0.18 0.92
N ASP A 136 -3.54 -0.60 0.17
CA ASP A 136 -2.25 -1.16 0.56
C ASP A 136 -1.08 -0.16 0.49
N HIS A 137 -1.35 1.08 0.09
CA HIS A 137 -0.36 2.18 0.06
C HIS A 137 -0.71 3.33 1.01
N ILE A 138 -1.99 3.46 1.37
CA ILE A 138 -2.50 4.56 2.21
C ILE A 138 -2.95 4.11 3.60
N GLY A 139 -2.90 2.80 3.92
CA GLY A 139 -3.48 2.25 5.13
C GLY A 139 -2.90 2.83 6.43
N GLY A 140 -1.61 3.09 6.47
CA GLY A 140 -0.93 3.65 7.64
C GLY A 140 -1.12 5.15 7.86
N LEU A 141 -1.80 5.89 6.96
CA LEU A 141 -1.99 7.34 7.09
C LEU A 141 -2.68 7.74 8.40
N ARG A 142 -3.52 6.86 8.95
CA ARG A 142 -4.20 7.10 10.24
C ARG A 142 -3.23 7.21 11.41
N GLU A 143 -2.06 6.59 11.31
CA GLU A 143 -1.00 6.60 12.33
C GLU A 143 -0.08 7.82 12.19
N LEU A 144 -0.07 8.50 11.04
CA LEU A 144 0.81 9.60 10.70
C LEU A 144 0.15 10.97 10.93
N THR A 145 -0.26 11.22 12.19
CA THR A 145 -0.90 12.48 12.56
C THR A 145 0.15 13.58 12.74
N GLY A 146 0.24 14.49 11.80
CA GLY A 146 1.21 15.61 11.85
C GLY A 146 2.27 15.57 10.76
N SER A 147 2.32 14.51 9.96
CA SER A 147 3.20 14.42 8.81
C SER A 147 2.63 15.16 7.59
N ASP A 148 3.48 15.77 6.79
CA ASP A 148 3.10 16.31 5.50
C ASP A 148 2.77 15.18 4.52
N LEU A 149 1.62 15.26 3.84
CA LEU A 149 1.21 14.26 2.86
C LEU A 149 1.43 14.78 1.44
N LEU A 150 2.26 14.06 0.69
CA LEU A 150 2.52 14.32 -0.72
C LEU A 150 1.84 13.26 -1.59
N VAL A 151 0.88 13.68 -2.38
CA VAL A 151 0.13 12.83 -3.29
C VAL A 151 0.32 13.32 -4.73
N PRO A 152 0.52 12.42 -5.73
CA PRO A 152 0.55 12.83 -7.13
C PRO A 152 -0.73 13.56 -7.53
N ALA A 153 -0.61 14.67 -8.26
CA ALA A 153 -1.77 15.50 -8.65
C ALA A 153 -2.83 14.67 -9.41
N GLY A 154 -2.41 13.74 -10.27
CA GLY A 154 -3.33 12.87 -11.00
C GLY A 154 -4.18 11.97 -10.10
N GLU A 155 -3.60 11.43 -9.02
CA GLU A 155 -4.32 10.61 -8.04
C GLU A 155 -5.31 11.48 -7.24
N TRP A 156 -4.90 12.69 -6.86
CA TRP A 156 -5.75 13.65 -6.16
C TRP A 156 -6.94 14.09 -7.02
N ASP A 157 -6.71 14.37 -8.30
CA ASP A 157 -7.75 14.75 -9.24
C ASP A 157 -8.78 13.63 -9.48
N GLU A 158 -8.34 12.34 -9.42
CA GLU A 158 -9.27 11.21 -9.52
C GLU A 158 -10.24 11.14 -8.32
N LEU A 159 -9.81 11.52 -7.11
CA LEU A 159 -10.69 11.59 -5.93
C LEU A 159 -11.79 12.65 -6.08
N ALA A 160 -11.50 13.76 -6.76
CA ALA A 160 -12.46 14.83 -6.96
C ALA A 160 -13.54 14.47 -7.99
N LYS A 161 -13.34 13.40 -8.78
CA LYS A 161 -14.34 12.96 -9.76
C LYS A 161 -15.50 12.26 -9.04
N PRO A 162 -16.75 12.49 -9.43
CA PRO A 162 -17.88 11.74 -8.89
C PRO A 162 -17.61 10.25 -9.10
N ALA A 163 -17.80 9.47 -8.03
CA ALA A 163 -17.47 8.05 -7.93
C ALA A 163 -17.87 7.27 -9.20
N ARG A 164 -16.97 7.16 -10.15
CA ARG A 164 -17.04 6.11 -11.16
C ARG A 164 -16.67 4.84 -10.41
N SER A 165 -17.55 3.84 -10.48
CA SER A 165 -17.36 2.56 -9.80
C SER A 165 -15.89 2.11 -9.91
N CYS A 166 -15.32 1.53 -8.86
CA CYS A 166 -13.93 1.00 -8.81
C CYS A 166 -13.49 0.18 -10.04
N ALA A 167 -14.44 -0.29 -10.84
CA ALA A 167 -14.22 -0.95 -12.12
C ALA A 167 -13.55 -0.06 -13.19
N ALA A 168 -13.71 1.26 -13.14
CA ALA A 168 -13.16 2.15 -14.17
C ALA A 168 -11.68 2.49 -13.92
N SER A 169 -11.24 2.56 -12.66
CA SER A 169 -9.84 2.83 -12.32
C SER A 169 -8.92 1.67 -12.71
N CYS A 170 -9.39 0.41 -12.57
CA CYS A 170 -8.62 -0.76 -12.99
C CYS A 170 -8.51 -0.92 -14.52
N ALA A 171 -9.42 -0.32 -15.29
CA ALA A 171 -9.39 -0.40 -16.75
C ALA A 171 -8.41 0.63 -17.38
N ALA A 172 -8.19 1.76 -16.71
CA ALA A 172 -7.34 2.84 -17.25
C ALA A 172 -5.85 2.49 -17.27
N THR A 173 -5.38 1.64 -16.32
CA THR A 173 -3.98 1.21 -16.25
C THR A 173 -3.58 0.18 -17.31
N SER A 174 -4.54 -0.45 -18.01
CA SER A 174 -4.25 -1.42 -19.08
C SER A 174 -4.13 -0.80 -20.47
N SER A 175 -4.48 0.48 -20.66
CA SER A 175 -4.58 1.14 -21.98
C SER A 175 -3.37 2.01 -22.38
N SER A 176 -2.33 2.13 -21.57
CA SER A 176 -1.17 2.99 -21.86
C SER A 176 0.10 2.20 -22.23
N ARG A 177 -0.03 1.12 -23.02
CA ARG A 177 1.10 0.47 -23.69
C ARG A 177 0.74 0.22 -25.15
N ASP A 178 0.95 1.21 -25.95
CA ASP A 178 1.30 1.11 -27.37
C ASP A 178 2.57 1.92 -27.59
#